data_0de1ec2e9fd5c7b9022da6219d892d97
#
_entry.id   0de1ec2e9fd5c7b9022da6219d892d97
#
_cell.length_a   1.000
_cell.length_b   1.000
_cell.length_c   1.000
_cell.angle_alpha   90.00
_cell.angle_beta   90.00
_cell.angle_gamma   90.00
#
_symmetry.space_group_name_H-M   'P 1'
#
loop_
_entity.id
_entity.type
_entity.pdbx_description
1 polymer ?
#
loop_
_entity_poly.entity_id
_entity_poly.type
_entity_poly.pdbx_seq_one_letter_code
_entity_poly.pdbx_strand_id
1 'polypeptide(L)'
;MLKQKELMTRVKELVQSDERISACMMYGSFTKGEGDQYSDIEYYVFLKDDTISTFDSAKWLNEVASYTLLYQNEYGTEVVIFENLIRGEFHFLSESEMNIIPSFKESGYIPDTKAMFIYDETRQLELYLSELEGPGPNRLTKENVNFLLNNFSNLWLMGINVLKRGENARSLELLSQLQKNILQLIRIAEENADNWFNMTKNLEKE
;
A
#
# COMPACT_ATOMS: atom_id res chain seq x y z
N MET A 1 23.22 -1.70 -10.31
CA MET A 1 22.10 -0.82 -9.85
C MET A 1 20.83 -1.67 -9.86
N LEU A 2 19.92 -1.49 -8.90
CA LEU A 2 18.62 -2.21 -8.93
C LEU A 2 17.80 -1.72 -10.14
N LYS A 3 17.20 -2.63 -10.89
CA LYS A 3 16.35 -2.29 -12.05
C LYS A 3 15.14 -1.41 -11.64
N GLN A 4 14.64 -1.58 -10.43
CA GLN A 4 13.60 -0.72 -9.84
C GLN A 4 14.05 0.75 -9.83
N LYS A 5 15.30 1.04 -9.49
CA LYS A 5 15.83 2.41 -9.46
C LYS A 5 15.87 3.06 -10.85
N GLU A 6 16.05 2.27 -11.90
CA GLU A 6 15.97 2.76 -13.29
C GLU A 6 14.53 3.16 -13.62
N LEU A 7 13.55 2.31 -13.29
CA LEU A 7 12.11 2.64 -13.45
C LEU A 7 11.72 3.86 -12.62
N MET A 8 12.16 3.93 -11.35
CA MET A 8 11.87 5.07 -10.47
C MET A 8 12.43 6.39 -11.04
N THR A 9 13.65 6.34 -11.59
CA THR A 9 14.24 7.51 -12.27
C THR A 9 13.38 7.93 -13.46
N ARG A 10 12.94 6.95 -14.25
CA ARG A 10 12.11 7.22 -15.44
C ARG A 10 10.74 7.78 -15.08
N VAL A 11 10.09 7.22 -14.03
CA VAL A 11 8.84 7.78 -13.49
C VAL A 11 9.04 9.25 -13.08
N LYS A 12 10.10 9.55 -12.35
CA LYS A 12 10.39 10.92 -11.91
C LYS A 12 10.58 11.88 -13.09
N GLU A 13 11.31 11.49 -14.12
CA GLU A 13 11.52 12.29 -15.33
C GLU A 13 10.19 12.58 -16.04
N LEU A 14 9.35 11.55 -16.23
CA LEU A 14 8.07 11.69 -16.89
C LEU A 14 7.12 12.61 -16.11
N VAL A 15 7.02 12.39 -14.80
CA VAL A 15 6.17 13.22 -13.92
C VAL A 15 6.58 14.69 -13.97
N GLN A 16 7.89 14.98 -14.01
CA GLN A 16 8.40 16.36 -14.06
C GLN A 16 8.23 17.03 -15.43
N SER A 17 8.06 16.25 -16.50
CA SER A 17 7.93 16.76 -17.87
C SER A 17 6.51 16.76 -18.40
N ASP A 18 5.57 16.09 -17.75
CA ASP A 18 4.18 16.01 -18.19
C ASP A 18 3.32 17.10 -17.53
N GLU A 19 2.95 18.11 -18.31
CA GLU A 19 2.17 19.26 -17.85
C GLU A 19 0.77 18.90 -17.31
N ARG A 20 0.30 17.67 -17.54
CA ARG A 20 -0.98 17.17 -17.01
C ARG A 20 -0.89 16.70 -15.56
N ILE A 21 0.34 16.47 -15.05
CA ILE A 21 0.59 15.97 -13.72
C ILE A 21 0.88 17.13 -12.78
N SER A 22 0.10 17.27 -11.72
CA SER A 22 0.25 18.32 -10.72
C SER A 22 1.11 17.89 -9.53
N ALA A 23 1.08 16.59 -9.15
CA ALA A 23 1.90 16.06 -8.08
C ALA A 23 2.12 14.54 -8.21
N CYS A 24 3.16 14.03 -7.54
CA CYS A 24 3.44 12.60 -7.48
C CYS A 24 4.14 12.24 -6.18
N MET A 25 3.70 11.13 -5.58
CA MET A 25 4.38 10.52 -4.45
C MET A 25 4.62 9.03 -4.69
N MET A 26 5.69 8.52 -4.09
CA MET A 26 5.97 7.08 -3.98
C MET A 26 5.58 6.58 -2.59
N TYR A 27 5.20 5.30 -2.49
CA TYR A 27 4.97 4.64 -1.20
C TYR A 27 5.60 3.24 -1.20
N GLY A 28 5.35 2.43 -0.16
CA GLY A 28 5.84 1.06 -0.09
C GLY A 28 7.27 0.90 0.43
N SER A 29 7.93 -0.20 0.05
CA SER A 29 9.18 -0.66 0.65
C SER A 29 10.35 0.30 0.41
N PHE A 30 10.44 0.91 -0.76
CA PHE A 30 11.54 1.83 -1.07
C PHE A 30 11.51 3.10 -0.21
N THR A 31 10.34 3.59 0.18
CA THR A 31 10.23 4.78 1.06
C THR A 31 10.60 4.49 2.50
N LYS A 32 10.59 3.21 2.89
CA LYS A 32 10.96 2.73 4.23
C LYS A 32 12.42 2.26 4.33
N GLY A 33 13.18 2.34 3.23
CA GLY A 33 14.55 1.81 3.17
C GLY A 33 14.63 0.27 3.12
N GLU A 34 13.50 -0.40 2.89
CA GLU A 34 13.39 -1.88 2.83
C GLU A 34 13.38 -2.41 1.38
N GLY A 35 13.46 -1.51 0.39
CA GLY A 35 13.37 -1.86 -1.02
C GLY A 35 14.55 -2.68 -1.52
N ASP A 36 14.27 -3.80 -2.19
CA ASP A 36 15.27 -4.73 -2.74
C ASP A 36 14.93 -5.16 -4.18
N GLN A 37 15.64 -6.18 -4.69
CA GLN A 37 15.46 -6.69 -6.05
C GLN A 37 14.12 -7.42 -6.28
N TYR A 38 13.38 -7.71 -5.23
CA TYR A 38 12.06 -8.38 -5.27
C TYR A 38 10.91 -7.41 -5.00
N SER A 39 11.24 -6.16 -4.66
CA SER A 39 10.24 -5.14 -4.39
C SER A 39 9.59 -4.63 -5.68
N ASP A 40 8.31 -4.33 -5.59
CA ASP A 40 7.56 -3.56 -6.58
C ASP A 40 7.84 -2.05 -6.45
N ILE A 41 7.25 -1.27 -7.35
CA ILE A 41 7.26 0.19 -7.30
C ILE A 41 5.82 0.69 -7.21
N GLU A 42 5.56 1.66 -6.34
CA GLU A 42 4.21 2.02 -5.95
C GLU A 42 4.06 3.55 -5.93
N TYR A 43 3.07 4.08 -6.68
CA TYR A 43 2.91 5.52 -6.87
C TYR A 43 1.48 6.00 -6.77
N TYR A 44 1.31 7.20 -6.25
CA TYR A 44 0.16 8.06 -6.48
C TYR A 44 0.59 9.19 -7.43
N VAL A 45 -0.11 9.30 -8.54
CA VAL A 45 0.10 10.32 -9.57
C VAL A 45 -1.17 11.17 -9.64
N PHE A 46 -1.06 12.43 -9.27
CA PHE A 46 -2.17 13.36 -9.25
C PHE A 46 -2.17 14.17 -10.53
N LEU A 47 -3.28 14.10 -11.23
CA LEU A 47 -3.51 14.79 -12.50
C LEU A 47 -4.32 16.07 -12.27
N LYS A 48 -4.09 17.08 -13.09
CA LYS A 48 -4.95 18.26 -13.12
C LYS A 48 -6.39 17.86 -13.40
N ASP A 49 -7.34 18.47 -12.70
CA ASP A 49 -8.75 18.10 -12.73
C ASP A 49 -9.35 18.06 -14.14
N ASP A 50 -8.90 18.95 -15.02
CA ASP A 50 -9.37 19.04 -16.41
C ASP A 50 -8.75 17.97 -17.34
N THR A 51 -7.72 17.26 -16.90
CA THR A 51 -6.99 16.28 -17.72
C THR A 51 -7.30 14.83 -17.39
N ILE A 52 -7.81 14.53 -16.18
CA ILE A 52 -8.04 13.17 -15.70
C ILE A 52 -8.91 12.32 -16.65
N SER A 53 -9.96 12.92 -17.22
CA SER A 53 -10.90 12.20 -18.11
C SER A 53 -10.31 11.81 -19.47
N THR A 54 -9.22 12.44 -19.87
CA THR A 54 -8.55 12.23 -21.17
C THR A 54 -7.17 11.60 -21.03
N PHE A 55 -6.74 11.33 -19.79
CA PHE A 55 -5.43 10.75 -19.54
C PHE A 55 -5.41 9.26 -19.91
N ASP A 56 -4.44 8.90 -20.76
CA ASP A 56 -4.19 7.53 -21.16
C ASP A 56 -3.06 6.93 -20.30
N SER A 57 -3.45 6.27 -19.20
CA SER A 57 -2.52 5.64 -18.27
C SER A 57 -1.69 4.54 -18.93
N ALA A 58 -2.27 3.79 -19.87
CA ALA A 58 -1.59 2.71 -20.58
C ALA A 58 -0.46 3.26 -21.45
N LYS A 59 -0.72 4.35 -22.17
CA LYS A 59 0.30 5.04 -22.96
C LYS A 59 1.40 5.60 -22.08
N TRP A 60 1.04 6.27 -20.99
CA TRP A 60 1.99 6.87 -20.06
C TRP A 60 2.88 5.82 -19.41
N LEU A 61 2.31 4.69 -18.96
CA LEU A 61 3.06 3.58 -18.36
C LEU A 61 4.02 2.93 -19.37
N ASN A 62 3.66 2.88 -20.66
CA ASN A 62 4.56 2.40 -21.70
C ASN A 62 5.75 3.34 -21.95
N GLU A 63 5.63 4.63 -21.60
CA GLU A 63 6.75 5.58 -21.65
C GLU A 63 7.72 5.39 -20.44
N VAL A 64 7.23 4.80 -19.33
CA VAL A 64 8.11 4.38 -18.22
C VAL A 64 8.98 3.22 -18.68
N ALA A 65 8.37 2.13 -19.16
CA ALA A 65 9.01 0.98 -19.78
C ALA A 65 7.97 0.10 -20.48
N SER A 66 8.41 -0.69 -21.47
CA SER A 66 7.55 -1.74 -22.05
C SER A 66 7.04 -2.70 -20.99
N TYR A 67 5.78 -3.12 -21.11
CA TYR A 67 5.14 -4.01 -20.16
C TYR A 67 4.46 -5.21 -20.85
N THR A 68 4.30 -6.30 -20.11
CA THR A 68 3.64 -7.52 -20.58
C THR A 68 2.20 -7.65 -20.08
N LEU A 69 1.87 -6.98 -18.98
CA LEU A 69 0.53 -6.97 -18.38
C LEU A 69 0.20 -5.59 -17.85
N LEU A 70 -1.01 -5.12 -18.12
CA LEU A 70 -1.62 -3.96 -17.50
C LEU A 70 -3.09 -4.24 -17.27
N TYR A 71 -3.58 -4.01 -16.07
CA TYR A 71 -5.00 -4.09 -15.75
C TYR A 71 -5.32 -3.22 -14.53
N GLN A 72 -6.57 -2.84 -14.41
CA GLN A 72 -7.08 -2.14 -13.24
C GLN A 72 -7.67 -3.16 -12.25
N ASN A 73 -7.21 -3.12 -10.99
CA ASN A 73 -7.73 -3.99 -9.95
C ASN A 73 -9.08 -3.48 -9.41
N GLU A 74 -9.67 -4.22 -8.46
CA GLU A 74 -10.97 -3.90 -7.84
C GLU A 74 -11.00 -2.57 -7.06
N TYR A 75 -9.83 -1.99 -6.77
CA TYR A 75 -9.69 -0.70 -6.08
C TYR A 75 -9.43 0.46 -7.04
N GLY A 76 -9.45 0.21 -8.35
CA GLY A 76 -9.15 1.23 -9.35
C GLY A 76 -7.66 1.50 -9.56
N THR A 77 -6.77 0.68 -8.99
CA THR A 77 -5.32 0.82 -9.14
C THR A 77 -4.87 0.17 -10.45
N GLU A 78 -4.07 0.87 -11.23
CA GLU A 78 -3.37 0.29 -12.37
C GLU A 78 -2.23 -0.60 -11.89
N VAL A 79 -2.33 -1.90 -12.15
CA VAL A 79 -1.29 -2.89 -11.88
C VAL A 79 -0.57 -3.21 -13.18
N VAL A 80 0.72 -2.95 -13.22
CA VAL A 80 1.57 -3.20 -14.39
C VAL A 80 2.66 -4.22 -14.07
N ILE A 81 2.94 -5.12 -15.01
CA ILE A 81 4.13 -5.98 -14.98
C ILE A 81 5.00 -5.60 -16.19
N PHE A 82 6.11 -4.95 -15.90
CA PHE A 82 7.09 -4.57 -16.92
C PHE A 82 7.80 -5.81 -17.50
N GLU A 83 8.38 -5.69 -18.69
CA GLU A 83 9.08 -6.83 -19.35
C GLU A 83 10.23 -7.40 -18.52
N ASN A 84 10.83 -6.61 -17.64
CA ASN A 84 11.85 -7.05 -16.69
C ASN A 84 11.30 -7.76 -15.45
N LEU A 85 9.99 -8.09 -15.43
CA LEU A 85 9.23 -8.76 -14.37
C LEU A 85 9.12 -7.96 -13.06
N ILE A 86 9.37 -6.65 -13.09
CA ILE A 86 9.06 -5.78 -11.96
C ILE A 86 7.57 -5.42 -12.03
N ARG A 87 6.89 -5.60 -10.89
CA ARG A 87 5.51 -5.17 -10.71
C ARG A 87 5.47 -3.69 -10.31
N GLY A 88 4.50 -2.97 -10.84
CA GLY A 88 4.19 -1.61 -10.42
C GLY A 88 2.73 -1.44 -10.06
N GLU A 89 2.45 -0.60 -9.10
CA GLU A 89 1.11 -0.12 -8.76
C GLU A 89 1.06 1.40 -8.93
N PHE A 90 0.10 1.86 -9.73
CA PHE A 90 -0.07 3.28 -10.02
C PHE A 90 -1.51 3.69 -9.76
N HIS A 91 -1.70 4.66 -8.88
CA HIS A 91 -2.97 5.32 -8.64
C HIS A 91 -2.96 6.64 -9.39
N PHE A 92 -3.77 6.75 -10.44
CA PHE A 92 -3.99 8.00 -11.15
C PHE A 92 -5.26 8.64 -10.61
N LEU A 93 -5.11 9.75 -9.88
CA LEU A 93 -6.19 10.46 -9.21
C LEU A 93 -6.24 11.92 -9.67
N SER A 94 -7.38 12.57 -9.51
CA SER A 94 -7.47 14.01 -9.65
C SER A 94 -6.70 14.74 -8.56
N GLU A 95 -6.13 15.90 -8.84
CA GLU A 95 -5.46 16.71 -7.83
C GLU A 95 -6.39 17.12 -6.67
N SER A 96 -7.68 17.27 -6.95
CA SER A 96 -8.71 17.54 -5.93
C SER A 96 -8.90 16.36 -4.93
N GLU A 97 -8.42 15.15 -5.26
CA GLU A 97 -8.47 13.97 -4.40
C GLU A 97 -7.23 13.80 -3.52
N MET A 98 -6.27 14.72 -3.59
CA MET A 98 -5.01 14.65 -2.83
C MET A 98 -5.23 14.61 -1.31
N ASN A 99 -6.39 15.09 -0.85
CA ASN A 99 -6.83 15.04 0.54
C ASN A 99 -7.03 13.62 1.10
N ILE A 100 -6.92 12.56 0.27
CA ILE A 100 -6.91 11.16 0.74
C ILE A 100 -5.62 10.83 1.51
N ILE A 101 -4.51 11.54 1.24
CA ILE A 101 -3.18 11.20 1.76
C ILE A 101 -3.14 11.11 3.29
N PRO A 102 -3.68 12.05 4.08
CA PRO A 102 -3.68 11.95 5.54
C PRO A 102 -4.32 10.66 6.07
N SER A 103 -5.27 10.06 5.34
CA SER A 103 -5.90 8.80 5.76
C SER A 103 -4.93 7.61 5.79
N PHE A 104 -3.82 7.67 5.06
CA PHE A 104 -2.81 6.62 5.02
C PHE A 104 -2.06 6.45 6.36
N LYS A 105 -2.16 7.42 7.25
CA LYS A 105 -1.64 7.31 8.63
C LYS A 105 -2.23 6.12 9.37
N GLU A 106 -3.45 5.72 9.05
CA GLU A 106 -4.08 4.52 9.59
C GLU A 106 -3.33 3.23 9.25
N SER A 107 -2.53 3.23 8.17
CA SER A 107 -1.78 2.05 7.74
C SER A 107 -0.60 1.67 8.67
N GLY A 108 -0.14 2.59 9.53
CA GLY A 108 0.92 2.34 10.49
C GLY A 108 1.93 3.48 10.60
N TYR A 109 3.13 3.14 11.02
CA TYR A 109 4.23 4.07 11.18
C TYR A 109 4.86 4.47 9.84
N ILE A 110 5.03 5.79 9.64
CA ILE A 110 5.69 6.37 8.48
C ILE A 110 6.90 7.17 8.98
N PRO A 111 8.11 6.60 8.91
CA PRO A 111 9.30 7.19 9.54
C PRO A 111 9.83 8.44 8.82
N ASP A 112 9.69 8.47 7.50
CA ASP A 112 10.23 9.55 6.66
C ASP A 112 9.34 9.78 5.44
N THR A 113 8.67 10.91 5.41
CA THR A 113 7.81 11.30 4.28
C THR A 113 8.60 11.96 3.14
N LYS A 114 9.85 12.39 3.37
CA LYS A 114 10.70 12.96 2.32
C LYS A 114 11.02 11.95 1.23
N ALA A 115 11.20 10.68 1.61
CA ALA A 115 11.40 9.59 0.66
C ALA A 115 10.15 9.30 -0.20
N MET A 116 8.97 9.75 0.23
CA MET A 116 7.72 9.62 -0.51
C MET A 116 7.55 10.71 -1.56
N PHE A 117 8.15 11.87 -1.36
CA PHE A 117 8.00 13.03 -2.24
C PHE A 117 8.75 12.85 -3.56
N ILE A 118 8.05 12.99 -4.69
CA ILE A 118 8.64 12.93 -6.04
C ILE A 118 8.53 14.28 -6.76
N TYR A 119 7.32 14.86 -6.78
CA TYR A 119 7.03 16.10 -7.49
C TYR A 119 5.76 16.76 -6.93
N ASP A 120 5.73 18.09 -6.89
CA ASP A 120 4.54 18.88 -6.48
C ASP A 120 4.64 20.31 -7.02
N GLU A 121 3.76 20.69 -7.97
CA GLU A 121 3.62 22.08 -8.41
C GLU A 121 2.57 22.85 -7.59
N THR A 122 1.71 22.13 -6.85
CA THR A 122 0.59 22.73 -6.09
C THR A 122 1.00 23.20 -4.70
N ARG A 123 2.10 22.68 -4.15
CA ARG A 123 2.56 22.83 -2.75
C ARG A 123 1.59 22.23 -1.72
N GLN A 124 0.64 21.41 -2.14
CA GLN A 124 -0.31 20.74 -1.25
C GLN A 124 0.18 19.35 -0.83
N LEU A 125 0.86 18.63 -1.74
CA LEU A 125 1.40 17.31 -1.43
C LEU A 125 2.36 17.35 -0.25
N GLU A 126 3.26 18.35 -0.21
CA GLU A 126 4.22 18.50 0.88
C GLU A 126 3.52 18.72 2.22
N LEU A 127 2.43 19.48 2.25
CA LEU A 127 1.61 19.69 3.45
C LEU A 127 0.97 18.39 3.92
N TYR A 128 0.30 17.67 3.03
CA TYR A 128 -0.33 16.38 3.37
C TYR A 128 0.68 15.33 3.81
N LEU A 129 1.84 15.25 3.19
CA LEU A 129 2.91 14.34 3.60
C LEU A 129 3.42 14.67 5.01
N SER A 130 3.49 15.96 5.39
CA SER A 130 3.90 16.35 6.73
C SER A 130 2.94 15.85 7.82
N GLU A 131 1.66 15.67 7.51
CA GLU A 131 0.66 15.11 8.43
C GLU A 131 0.82 13.60 8.64
N LEU A 132 1.45 12.91 7.67
CA LEU A 132 1.69 11.47 7.76
C LEU A 132 2.85 11.11 8.68
N GLU A 133 3.83 12.00 8.86
CA GLU A 133 5.05 11.69 9.60
C GLU A 133 4.76 11.27 11.04
N GLY A 134 5.49 10.23 11.49
CA GLY A 134 5.41 9.73 12.85
C GLY A 134 4.53 8.50 13.02
N PRO A 135 4.20 8.16 14.27
CA PRO A 135 3.47 6.94 14.57
C PRO A 135 2.03 6.99 14.06
N GLY A 136 1.55 5.83 13.60
CA GLY A 136 0.15 5.59 13.34
C GLY A 136 -0.70 5.55 14.63
N PRO A 137 -1.99 5.17 14.53
CA PRO A 137 -2.86 5.04 15.69
C PRO A 137 -2.30 4.04 16.70
N ASN A 138 -2.47 4.35 17.98
CA ASN A 138 -2.09 3.42 19.05
C ASN A 138 -2.95 2.15 18.97
N ARG A 139 -2.34 1.03 18.59
CA ARG A 139 -2.97 -0.31 18.52
C ARG A 139 -2.74 -1.14 19.80
N LEU A 140 -1.82 -0.70 20.67
CA LEU A 140 -1.46 -1.41 21.90
C LEU A 140 -2.44 -1.06 23.03
N THR A 141 -3.73 -1.33 22.83
CA THR A 141 -4.79 -0.97 23.75
C THR A 141 -5.53 -2.19 24.28
N LYS A 142 -6.08 -2.08 25.50
CA LYS A 142 -6.89 -3.12 26.11
C LYS A 142 -8.15 -3.42 25.27
N GLU A 143 -8.70 -2.41 24.62
CA GLU A 143 -9.86 -2.52 23.75
C GLU A 143 -9.54 -3.41 22.54
N ASN A 144 -8.40 -3.21 21.90
CA ASN A 144 -7.95 -4.05 20.78
C ASN A 144 -7.69 -5.49 21.23
N VAL A 145 -7.05 -5.69 22.38
CA VAL A 145 -6.84 -7.04 22.94
C VAL A 145 -8.18 -7.74 23.17
N ASN A 146 -9.12 -7.08 23.84
CA ASN A 146 -10.44 -7.66 24.11
C ASN A 146 -11.20 -7.96 22.80
N PHE A 147 -11.15 -7.06 21.82
CA PHE A 147 -11.78 -7.29 20.52
C PHE A 147 -11.19 -8.53 19.83
N LEU A 148 -9.87 -8.64 19.77
CA LEU A 148 -9.19 -9.74 19.09
C LEU A 148 -9.46 -11.08 19.78
N LEU A 149 -9.44 -11.14 21.11
CA LEU A 149 -9.75 -12.35 21.88
C LEU A 149 -11.21 -12.80 21.69
N ASN A 150 -12.15 -11.86 21.73
CA ASN A 150 -13.57 -12.15 21.51
C ASN A 150 -13.81 -12.62 20.07
N ASN A 151 -13.21 -11.94 19.09
CA ASN A 151 -13.32 -12.31 17.69
C ASN A 151 -12.67 -13.66 17.39
N PHE A 152 -11.52 -13.94 17.98
CA PHE A 152 -10.88 -15.26 17.92
C PHE A 152 -11.83 -16.35 18.41
N SER A 153 -12.41 -16.19 19.61
CA SER A 153 -13.32 -17.16 20.21
C SER A 153 -14.56 -17.41 19.31
N ASN A 154 -15.13 -16.34 18.76
CA ASN A 154 -16.26 -16.43 17.84
C ASN A 154 -15.89 -17.18 16.56
N LEU A 155 -14.79 -16.81 15.91
CA LEU A 155 -14.33 -17.45 14.66
C LEU A 155 -13.93 -18.90 14.89
N TRP A 156 -13.33 -19.22 16.04
CA TRP A 156 -12.97 -20.58 16.41
C TRP A 156 -14.21 -21.48 16.51
N LEU A 157 -15.22 -21.06 17.26
CA LEU A 157 -16.46 -21.83 17.38
C LEU A 157 -17.17 -21.98 16.03
N MET A 158 -17.25 -20.90 15.26
CA MET A 158 -17.85 -20.93 13.92
C MET A 158 -17.08 -21.88 13.00
N GLY A 159 -15.74 -21.83 13.01
CA GLY A 159 -14.88 -22.67 12.19
C GLY A 159 -15.06 -24.16 12.49
N ILE A 160 -15.12 -24.55 13.78
CA ILE A 160 -15.40 -25.92 14.19
C ILE A 160 -16.78 -26.38 13.67
N ASN A 161 -17.80 -25.55 13.78
CA ASN A 161 -19.15 -25.91 13.33
C ASN A 161 -19.23 -26.09 11.82
N VAL A 162 -18.54 -25.21 11.06
CA VAL A 162 -18.45 -25.30 9.59
C VAL A 162 -17.69 -26.55 9.19
N LEU A 163 -16.56 -26.87 9.86
CA LEU A 163 -15.79 -28.08 9.61
C LEU A 163 -16.63 -29.35 9.86
N LYS A 164 -17.39 -29.41 10.96
CA LYS A 164 -18.29 -30.53 11.28
C LYS A 164 -19.41 -30.73 10.26
N ARG A 165 -19.76 -29.70 9.48
CA ARG A 165 -20.69 -29.79 8.36
C ARG A 165 -20.03 -30.30 7.06
N GLY A 166 -18.71 -30.53 7.06
CA GLY A 166 -17.94 -30.91 5.88
C GLY A 166 -17.62 -29.79 4.90
N GLU A 167 -17.83 -28.53 5.28
CA GLU A 167 -17.54 -27.35 4.45
C GLU A 167 -16.04 -26.98 4.56
N ASN A 168 -15.16 -27.84 4.03
CA ASN A 168 -13.71 -27.75 4.24
C ASN A 168 -13.10 -26.45 3.69
N ALA A 169 -13.50 -26.00 2.50
CA ALA A 169 -12.99 -24.76 1.90
C ALA A 169 -13.30 -23.53 2.79
N ARG A 170 -14.53 -23.45 3.28
CA ARG A 170 -14.96 -22.38 4.18
C ARG A 170 -14.25 -22.44 5.53
N SER A 171 -13.97 -23.66 6.03
CA SER A 171 -13.19 -23.84 7.27
C SER A 171 -11.77 -23.34 7.13
N LEU A 172 -11.14 -23.55 5.96
CA LEU A 172 -9.80 -23.04 5.66
C LEU A 172 -9.76 -21.51 5.61
N GLU A 173 -10.79 -20.87 5.04
CA GLU A 173 -10.93 -19.40 5.05
C GLU A 173 -11.02 -18.86 6.49
N LEU A 174 -11.84 -19.48 7.34
CA LEU A 174 -11.96 -19.09 8.75
C LEU A 174 -10.65 -19.31 9.52
N LEU A 175 -9.90 -20.37 9.23
CA LEU A 175 -8.58 -20.61 9.81
C LEU A 175 -7.59 -19.47 9.43
N SER A 176 -7.64 -18.97 8.20
CA SER A 176 -6.84 -17.82 7.79
C SER A 176 -7.21 -16.54 8.57
N GLN A 177 -8.49 -16.33 8.86
CA GLN A 177 -8.93 -15.20 9.69
C GLN A 177 -8.47 -15.35 11.15
N LEU A 178 -8.51 -16.55 11.71
CA LEU A 178 -7.97 -16.86 13.03
C LEU A 178 -6.46 -16.58 13.11
N GLN A 179 -5.71 -16.99 12.10
CA GLN A 179 -4.28 -16.70 12.00
C GLN A 179 -4.01 -15.19 12.07
N LYS A 180 -4.77 -14.38 11.33
CA LYS A 180 -4.63 -12.92 11.39
C LYS A 180 -4.84 -12.37 12.80
N ASN A 181 -5.87 -12.83 13.51
CA ASN A 181 -6.13 -12.40 14.90
C ASN A 181 -4.98 -12.77 15.85
N ILE A 182 -4.42 -13.97 15.71
CA ILE A 182 -3.27 -14.42 16.52
C ILE A 182 -2.07 -13.54 16.25
N LEU A 183 -1.76 -13.27 14.96
CA LEU A 183 -0.62 -12.43 14.59
C LEU A 183 -0.77 -11.00 15.11
N GLN A 184 -1.98 -10.43 15.09
CA GLN A 184 -2.22 -9.12 15.68
C GLN A 184 -2.04 -9.14 17.22
N LEU A 185 -2.45 -10.22 17.91
CA LEU A 185 -2.19 -10.38 19.34
C LEU A 185 -0.69 -10.52 19.63
N ILE A 186 0.06 -11.23 18.79
CA ILE A 186 1.52 -11.32 18.89
C ILE A 186 2.14 -9.93 18.72
N ARG A 187 1.72 -9.15 17.70
CA ARG A 187 2.18 -7.77 17.49
C ARG A 187 1.93 -6.88 18.73
N ILE A 188 0.81 -7.06 19.39
CA ILE A 188 0.53 -6.34 20.64
C ILE A 188 1.48 -6.80 21.75
N ALA A 189 1.71 -8.11 21.90
CA ALA A 189 2.58 -8.68 22.93
C ALA A 189 4.06 -8.27 22.74
N GLU A 190 4.50 -8.13 21.50
CA GLU A 190 5.84 -7.65 21.12
C GLU A 190 5.97 -6.13 21.10
N GLU A 191 4.90 -5.41 21.47
CA GLU A 191 4.82 -3.94 21.44
C GLU A 191 5.18 -3.33 20.08
N ASN A 192 4.93 -4.06 18.99
CA ASN A 192 5.24 -3.67 17.61
C ASN A 192 4.00 -3.76 16.71
N ALA A 193 3.31 -2.64 16.50
CA ALA A 193 2.13 -2.54 15.67
C ALA A 193 2.37 -1.90 14.28
N ASP A 194 3.62 -1.71 13.87
CA ASP A 194 3.99 -1.00 12.62
C ASP A 194 3.42 -1.66 11.36
N ASN A 195 3.25 -2.99 11.38
CA ASN A 195 2.69 -3.77 10.28
C ASN A 195 1.27 -4.27 10.59
N TRP A 196 0.43 -3.47 11.24
CA TRP A 196 -0.89 -3.88 11.75
C TRP A 196 -1.81 -4.51 10.70
N PHE A 197 -1.84 -3.97 9.48
CA PHE A 197 -2.67 -4.51 8.39
C PHE A 197 -1.93 -5.56 7.54
N ASN A 198 -0.61 -5.61 7.61
CA ASN A 198 0.22 -6.63 6.99
C ASN A 198 1.02 -7.40 8.05
N MET A 199 0.29 -8.06 8.96
CA MET A 199 0.83 -8.65 10.18
C MET A 199 1.83 -9.78 9.95
N THR A 200 1.90 -10.33 8.73
CA THR A 200 2.89 -11.34 8.33
C THR A 200 4.19 -10.74 7.84
N LYS A 201 4.20 -9.43 7.53
CA LYS A 201 5.41 -8.77 7.03
C LYS A 201 6.51 -8.78 8.08
N ASN A 202 7.69 -9.22 7.68
CA ASN A 202 8.90 -9.32 8.53
C ASN A 202 8.77 -10.26 9.75
N LEU A 203 7.74 -11.10 9.81
CA LEU A 203 7.50 -11.99 10.96
C LEU A 203 8.68 -12.92 11.25
N GLU A 204 9.39 -13.39 10.22
CA GLU A 204 10.56 -14.28 10.35
C GLU A 204 11.87 -13.53 10.70
N LYS A 205 11.81 -12.21 10.80
CA LYS A 205 13.00 -11.38 11.12
C LYS A 205 12.98 -10.87 12.56
N GLU A 206 11.90 -11.07 13.25
CA GLU A 206 11.69 -10.75 14.66
C GLU A 206 11.89 -11.99 15.52
#